data_b31675e19b69360f73d0e0c332155753
#
_entry.id   b31675e19b69360f73d0e0c332155753
#
_cell.length_a   1.000
_cell.length_b   1.000
_cell.length_c   1.000
_cell.angle_alpha   90.00
_cell.angle_beta   90.00
_cell.angle_gamma   90.00
#
_symmetry.space_group_name_H-M   'P 1'
#
loop_
_entity.id
_entity.type
_entity.pdbx_description
1 polymer ?
#
loop_
_entity_poly.entity_id
_entity_poly.type
_entity_poly.pdbx_seq_one_letter_code
_entity_poly.pdbx_strand_id
1 'polypeptide(L)'
;KIDPFGFREYDARWLYPENINLEGVANLGKGLGTQVIKHTNKKNPRIIVGHDYRSYSEEIKAALKKGLISTGCYIEDIGLSLSPMVYFAQFNLDSDAVAMVTASHNENGWTGVKMGIKKGLTHAPEEMQELKDITLNSKFVEGEGSEKEISNFQSIYKDDLINKNKIQKKIKAVVACGNGTAGIFAPDILRGIGCEVIELD
;
A
#
# COMPACT_ATOMS: atom_id res chain seq x y z
N LYS A 1 -7.68 -2.92 19.20
CA LYS A 1 -8.67 -1.84 19.04
C LYS A 1 -8.72 -1.41 17.58
N ILE A 2 -9.92 -1.26 17.03
CA ILE A 2 -10.17 -0.71 15.69
C ILE A 2 -11.52 0.05 15.72
N ASP A 3 -11.48 1.34 15.36
CA ASP A 3 -12.67 2.18 15.32
C ASP A 3 -13.43 1.93 14.01
N PRO A 4 -14.74 1.58 14.06
CA PRO A 4 -15.55 1.36 12.86
C PRO A 4 -15.65 2.55 11.90
N PHE A 5 -15.48 3.77 12.39
CA PHE A 5 -15.54 4.99 11.57
C PHE A 5 -14.32 5.19 10.66
N GLY A 6 -13.23 4.46 10.90
CA GLY A 6 -12.06 4.49 10.04
C GLY A 6 -12.24 3.79 8.70
N PHE A 7 -13.20 2.89 8.55
CA PHE A 7 -13.58 2.31 7.25
C PHE A 7 -14.35 3.34 6.45
N ARG A 8 -13.74 3.84 5.37
CA ARG A 8 -14.30 4.87 4.50
C ARG A 8 -14.79 4.26 3.19
N GLU A 9 -15.15 5.12 2.24
CA GLU A 9 -15.76 4.70 0.98
C GLU A 9 -14.81 3.90 0.09
N TYR A 10 -13.52 4.27 0.05
CA TYR A 10 -12.52 3.69 -0.86
C TYR A 10 -11.22 3.26 -0.18
N ASP A 11 -11.05 3.62 1.08
CA ASP A 11 -9.87 3.30 1.89
C ASP A 11 -10.22 3.26 3.38
N ALA A 12 -9.23 3.01 4.21
CA ALA A 12 -9.39 3.03 5.65
C ALA A 12 -8.38 3.97 6.29
N ARG A 13 -8.81 4.80 7.25
CA ARG A 13 -7.95 5.78 7.94
C ARG A 13 -8.32 5.97 9.40
N TRP A 14 -7.30 6.07 10.25
CA TRP A 14 -7.43 6.23 11.69
C TRP A 14 -6.34 7.15 12.26
N LEU A 15 -6.63 7.79 13.39
CA LEU A 15 -5.58 8.30 14.28
C LEU A 15 -4.88 7.10 14.96
N TYR A 16 -3.57 7.08 14.91
CA TYR A 16 -2.74 6.04 15.49
C TYR A 16 -1.94 6.61 16.67
N PRO A 17 -1.96 5.97 17.86
CA PRO A 17 -2.63 4.68 18.16
C PRO A 17 -4.06 4.80 18.73
N GLU A 18 -4.68 5.98 18.74
CA GLU A 18 -5.94 6.28 19.45
C GLU A 18 -7.14 5.51 18.90
N ASN A 19 -7.34 5.52 17.58
CA ASN A 19 -8.49 4.89 16.92
C ASN A 19 -8.18 3.48 16.38
N ILE A 20 -6.91 3.20 16.13
CA ILE A 20 -6.42 1.86 15.77
C ILE A 20 -5.06 1.61 16.44
N ASN A 21 -4.85 0.40 16.95
CA ASN A 21 -3.55 -0.08 17.43
C ASN A 21 -3.04 -1.23 16.55
N LEU A 22 -1.83 -1.72 16.80
CA LEU A 22 -1.21 -2.80 15.99
C LEU A 22 -2.05 -4.08 15.94
N GLU A 23 -2.75 -4.43 17.04
CA GLU A 23 -3.68 -5.56 17.04
C GLU A 23 -4.87 -5.31 16.10
N GLY A 24 -5.43 -4.09 16.12
CA GLY A 24 -6.50 -3.68 15.20
C GLY A 24 -6.03 -3.74 13.74
N VAL A 25 -4.79 -3.32 13.47
CA VAL A 25 -4.18 -3.43 12.14
C VAL A 25 -4.01 -4.89 11.72
N ALA A 26 -3.57 -5.77 12.63
CA ALA A 26 -3.49 -7.21 12.35
C ALA A 26 -4.87 -7.81 12.05
N ASN A 27 -5.92 -7.38 12.76
CA ASN A 27 -7.29 -7.81 12.46
C ASN A 27 -7.80 -7.28 11.11
N LEU A 28 -7.44 -6.04 10.73
CA LEU A 28 -7.68 -5.53 9.38
C LEU A 28 -6.99 -6.40 8.32
N GLY A 29 -5.74 -6.81 8.58
CA GLY A 29 -5.01 -7.75 7.72
C GLY A 29 -5.71 -9.10 7.59
N LYS A 30 -6.21 -9.67 8.68
CA LYS A 30 -7.03 -10.90 8.64
C LYS A 30 -8.31 -10.71 7.83
N GLY A 31 -8.99 -9.58 8.01
CA GLY A 31 -10.19 -9.23 7.25
C GLY A 31 -9.92 -9.15 5.75
N LEU A 32 -8.88 -8.42 5.36
CA LEU A 32 -8.48 -8.28 3.97
C LEU A 32 -8.04 -9.62 3.36
N GLY A 33 -7.21 -10.40 4.07
CA GLY A 33 -6.80 -11.72 3.59
C GLY A 33 -7.97 -12.66 3.36
N THR A 34 -8.93 -12.69 4.30
CA THR A 34 -10.18 -13.44 4.16
C THR A 34 -10.98 -12.99 2.94
N GLN A 35 -11.11 -11.68 2.73
CA GLN A 35 -11.81 -11.13 1.59
C GLN A 35 -11.13 -11.51 0.27
N VAL A 36 -9.81 -11.37 0.17
CA VAL A 36 -9.05 -11.74 -1.04
C VAL A 36 -9.20 -13.22 -1.36
N ILE A 37 -9.10 -14.11 -0.36
CA ILE A 37 -9.30 -15.57 -0.54
C ILE A 37 -10.70 -15.85 -1.10
N LYS A 38 -11.73 -15.21 -0.53
CA LYS A 38 -13.12 -15.37 -0.97
C LYS A 38 -13.32 -14.92 -2.42
N HIS A 39 -12.76 -13.76 -2.80
CA HIS A 39 -12.94 -13.20 -4.15
C HIS A 39 -12.10 -13.89 -5.23
N THR A 40 -10.93 -14.41 -4.87
CA THR A 40 -10.04 -15.12 -5.82
C THR A 40 -10.28 -16.61 -5.89
N ASN A 41 -10.93 -17.18 -4.87
CA ASN A 41 -11.07 -18.63 -4.66
C ASN A 41 -9.71 -19.36 -4.64
N LYS A 42 -8.64 -18.67 -4.23
CA LYS A 42 -7.28 -19.23 -4.10
C LYS A 42 -6.97 -19.51 -2.65
N LYS A 43 -6.27 -20.60 -2.38
CA LYS A 43 -5.80 -20.96 -1.02
C LYS A 43 -4.71 -19.98 -0.54
N ASN A 44 -3.79 -19.61 -1.41
CA ASN A 44 -2.67 -18.72 -1.11
C ASN A 44 -2.61 -17.57 -2.13
N PRO A 45 -3.55 -16.61 -2.12
CA PRO A 45 -3.51 -15.49 -3.04
C PRO A 45 -2.29 -14.59 -2.75
N ARG A 46 -1.76 -13.97 -3.80
CA ARG A 46 -0.61 -13.07 -3.75
C ARG A 46 -1.05 -11.64 -3.51
N ILE A 47 -0.45 -10.98 -2.53
CA ILE A 47 -0.80 -9.61 -2.15
C ILE A 47 0.46 -8.75 -2.11
N ILE A 48 0.47 -7.66 -2.88
CA ILE A 48 1.51 -6.63 -2.79
C ILE A 48 1.28 -5.81 -1.53
N VAL A 49 2.33 -5.61 -0.74
CA VAL A 49 2.29 -4.72 0.43
C VAL A 49 3.41 -3.70 0.35
N GLY A 50 3.07 -2.44 0.60
CA GLY A 50 4.01 -1.34 0.69
C GLY A 50 3.62 -0.35 1.79
N HIS A 51 4.49 0.64 2.06
CA HIS A 51 4.22 1.68 3.06
C HIS A 51 4.78 3.04 2.63
N ASP A 52 4.22 4.12 3.16
CA ASP A 52 4.71 5.48 2.97
C ASP A 52 5.86 5.83 3.95
N TYR A 53 6.35 7.07 3.89
CA TYR A 53 7.54 7.55 4.62
C TYR A 53 7.27 7.92 6.08
N ARG A 54 6.08 7.72 6.63
CA ARG A 54 5.79 8.02 8.03
C ARG A 54 6.60 7.11 8.95
N SER A 55 7.13 7.65 10.03
CA SER A 55 8.04 6.93 10.94
C SER A 55 7.44 5.65 11.55
N TYR A 56 6.12 5.57 11.64
CA TYR A 56 5.38 4.42 12.19
C TYR A 56 4.79 3.50 11.09
N SER A 57 4.89 3.85 9.81
CA SER A 57 4.26 3.06 8.73
C SER A 57 4.86 1.67 8.57
N GLU A 58 6.14 1.49 8.87
CA GLU A 58 6.80 0.19 8.77
C GLU A 58 6.28 -0.80 9.83
N GLU A 59 6.13 -0.36 11.09
CA GLU A 59 5.56 -1.22 12.14
C GLU A 59 4.09 -1.56 11.88
N ILE A 60 3.34 -0.61 11.34
CA ILE A 60 1.94 -0.83 10.93
C ILE A 60 1.87 -1.83 9.77
N LYS A 61 2.74 -1.71 8.78
CA LYS A 61 2.88 -2.70 7.70
C LYS A 61 3.19 -4.09 8.24
N ALA A 62 4.10 -4.19 9.20
CA ALA A 62 4.44 -5.48 9.82
C ALA A 62 3.22 -6.12 10.50
N ALA A 63 2.42 -5.34 11.24
CA ALA A 63 1.18 -5.82 11.85
C ALA A 63 0.15 -6.26 10.81
N LEU A 64 -0.03 -5.48 9.73
CA LEU A 64 -0.92 -5.82 8.62
C LEU A 64 -0.52 -7.14 7.96
N LYS A 65 0.78 -7.30 7.64
CA LYS A 65 1.33 -8.53 7.06
C LYS A 65 1.10 -9.74 7.96
N LYS A 66 1.31 -9.60 9.28
CA LYS A 66 1.04 -10.68 10.24
C LYS A 66 -0.41 -11.18 10.13
N GLY A 67 -1.37 -10.26 10.02
CA GLY A 67 -2.77 -10.62 9.82
C GLY A 67 -3.01 -11.35 8.49
N LEU A 68 -2.50 -10.80 7.38
CA LEU A 68 -2.62 -11.41 6.05
C LEU A 68 -2.02 -12.82 5.98
N ILE A 69 -0.82 -13.00 6.52
CA ILE A 69 -0.11 -14.30 6.54
C ILE A 69 -0.91 -15.34 7.33
N SER A 70 -1.53 -14.96 8.45
CA SER A 70 -2.32 -15.88 9.29
C SER A 70 -3.60 -16.38 8.62
N THR A 71 -4.00 -15.80 7.48
CA THR A 71 -5.13 -16.28 6.67
C THR A 71 -4.70 -17.20 5.53
N GLY A 72 -3.41 -17.33 5.27
CA GLY A 72 -2.86 -18.14 4.18
C GLY A 72 -2.35 -17.34 2.99
N CYS A 73 -2.40 -16.00 3.01
CA CYS A 73 -1.93 -15.17 1.91
C CYS A 73 -0.40 -15.23 1.74
N TYR A 74 0.05 -15.13 0.49
CA TYR A 74 1.45 -14.92 0.14
C TYR A 74 1.72 -13.44 -0.09
N ILE A 75 2.62 -12.87 0.71
CA ILE A 75 2.92 -11.44 0.68
C ILE A 75 4.15 -11.14 -0.15
N GLU A 76 4.03 -10.17 -1.05
CA GLU A 76 5.14 -9.57 -1.79
C GLU A 76 5.36 -8.16 -1.24
N ASP A 77 6.31 -8.03 -0.31
CA ASP A 77 6.65 -6.77 0.35
C ASP A 77 7.61 -5.97 -0.53
N ILE A 78 7.13 -4.85 -1.08
CA ILE A 78 7.92 -3.94 -1.92
C ILE A 78 8.53 -2.76 -1.13
N GLY A 79 8.36 -2.75 0.19
CA GLY A 79 8.96 -1.76 1.08
C GLY A 79 8.36 -0.36 0.96
N LEU A 80 9.22 0.65 1.14
CA LEU A 80 8.84 2.06 1.01
C LEU A 80 8.38 2.37 -0.42
N SER A 81 7.17 2.91 -0.55
CA SER A 81 6.46 2.99 -1.83
C SER A 81 5.57 4.22 -1.93
N LEU A 82 5.15 4.50 -3.14
CA LEU A 82 4.04 5.38 -3.49
C LEU A 82 2.80 4.53 -3.82
N SER A 83 1.59 5.06 -3.64
CA SER A 83 0.36 4.35 -4.00
C SER A 83 0.36 3.85 -5.46
N PRO A 84 0.73 4.62 -6.49
CA PRO A 84 0.80 4.10 -7.86
C PRO A 84 1.83 2.97 -8.02
N MET A 85 2.86 2.93 -7.20
CA MET A 85 3.88 1.88 -7.25
C MET A 85 3.35 0.51 -6.81
N VAL A 86 2.44 0.44 -5.83
CA VAL A 86 1.81 -0.84 -5.44
C VAL A 86 0.88 -1.37 -6.53
N TYR A 87 0.17 -0.49 -7.25
CA TYR A 87 -0.64 -0.91 -8.41
C TYR A 87 0.23 -1.33 -9.59
N PHE A 88 1.32 -0.62 -9.85
CA PHE A 88 2.32 -1.04 -10.86
C PHE A 88 2.90 -2.41 -10.51
N ALA A 89 3.22 -2.66 -9.24
CA ALA A 89 3.71 -3.95 -8.75
C ALA A 89 2.70 -5.07 -8.97
N GLN A 90 1.40 -4.80 -8.77
CA GLN A 90 0.34 -5.77 -9.01
C GLN A 90 0.34 -6.30 -10.46
N PHE A 91 0.57 -5.42 -11.43
CA PHE A 91 0.68 -5.83 -12.84
C PHE A 91 2.02 -6.51 -13.14
N ASN A 92 3.12 -5.96 -12.62
CA ASN A 92 4.46 -6.42 -12.91
C ASN A 92 4.74 -7.82 -12.34
N LEU A 93 4.24 -8.10 -11.13
CA LEU A 93 4.39 -9.37 -10.41
C LEU A 93 3.18 -10.31 -10.57
N ASP A 94 2.16 -9.88 -11.31
CA ASP A 94 0.90 -10.62 -11.51
C ASP A 94 0.23 -11.05 -10.19
N SER A 95 0.12 -10.12 -9.25
CA SER A 95 -0.47 -10.37 -7.93
C SER A 95 -1.96 -10.13 -7.90
N ASP A 96 -2.67 -10.80 -6.98
CA ASP A 96 -4.13 -10.79 -6.91
C ASP A 96 -4.69 -9.51 -6.29
N ALA A 97 -3.98 -8.98 -5.29
CA ALA A 97 -4.46 -7.84 -4.49
C ALA A 97 -3.31 -6.90 -4.09
N VAL A 98 -3.66 -5.74 -3.56
CA VAL A 98 -2.71 -4.76 -3.04
C VAL A 98 -3.15 -4.20 -1.70
N ALA A 99 -2.18 -3.83 -0.86
CA ALA A 99 -2.38 -3.10 0.39
C ALA A 99 -1.24 -2.10 0.60
N MET A 100 -1.55 -0.81 0.56
CA MET A 100 -0.61 0.29 0.77
C MET A 100 -0.89 0.96 2.11
N VAL A 101 0.04 0.83 3.05
CA VAL A 101 -0.03 1.53 4.35
C VAL A 101 0.30 3.00 4.13
N THR A 102 -0.70 3.85 4.22
CA THR A 102 -0.60 5.30 4.04
C THR A 102 -1.84 6.01 4.54
N ALA A 103 -1.68 7.19 5.09
CA ALA A 103 -2.77 8.12 5.36
C ALA A 103 -2.91 9.20 4.28
N SER A 104 -2.30 8.99 3.09
CA SER A 104 -2.34 9.95 1.98
C SER A 104 -1.79 11.33 2.40
N HIS A 105 -2.62 12.39 2.33
CA HIS A 105 -2.30 13.77 2.68
C HIS A 105 -2.74 14.17 4.10
N ASN A 106 -3.17 13.22 4.92
CA ASN A 106 -3.50 13.54 6.32
C ASN A 106 -2.26 13.96 7.10
N GLU A 107 -2.48 14.74 8.15
CA GLU A 107 -1.45 15.18 9.08
C GLU A 107 -0.70 14.02 9.74
N ASN A 108 0.42 14.32 10.39
CA ASN A 108 1.14 13.34 11.18
C ASN A 108 0.25 12.80 12.32
N GLY A 109 0.42 11.53 12.70
CA GLY A 109 -0.45 10.83 13.64
C GLY A 109 -1.58 10.04 12.96
N TRP A 110 -1.89 10.30 11.70
CA TRP A 110 -2.83 9.48 10.94
C TRP A 110 -2.14 8.31 10.26
N THR A 111 -2.82 7.17 10.25
CA THR A 111 -2.48 6.01 9.42
C THR A 111 -3.69 5.54 8.63
N GLY A 112 -3.46 4.63 7.71
CA GLY A 112 -4.53 4.00 6.94
C GLY A 112 -4.00 2.95 5.99
N VAL A 113 -4.90 2.34 5.25
CA VAL A 113 -4.55 1.39 4.20
C VAL A 113 -5.41 1.65 2.98
N LYS A 114 -4.76 1.82 1.83
CA LYS A 114 -5.40 1.76 0.51
C LYS A 114 -5.31 0.32 0.03
N MET A 115 -6.42 -0.22 -0.42
CA MET A 115 -6.54 -1.64 -0.75
C MET A 115 -7.22 -1.84 -2.09
N GLY A 116 -6.93 -2.95 -2.74
CA GLY A 116 -7.60 -3.37 -3.96
C GLY A 116 -7.57 -4.89 -4.11
N ILE A 117 -8.72 -5.50 -4.34
CA ILE A 117 -8.90 -6.93 -4.57
C ILE A 117 -9.13 -7.26 -6.06
N LYS A 118 -9.13 -6.23 -6.89
CA LYS A 118 -9.20 -6.34 -8.35
C LYS A 118 -7.98 -5.66 -8.97
N LYS A 119 -7.52 -6.18 -10.08
CA LYS A 119 -6.29 -5.72 -10.71
C LYS A 119 -6.39 -4.25 -11.15
N GLY A 120 -5.51 -3.40 -10.58
CA GLY A 120 -5.42 -1.98 -10.90
C GLY A 120 -6.55 -1.10 -10.33
N LEU A 121 -7.42 -1.64 -9.49
CA LEU A 121 -8.54 -0.92 -8.89
C LEU A 121 -8.43 -0.84 -7.37
N THR A 122 -8.79 0.29 -6.79
CA THR A 122 -9.03 0.40 -5.35
C THR A 122 -10.34 -0.28 -4.98
N HIS A 123 -10.54 -0.56 -3.70
CA HIS A 123 -11.81 -1.06 -3.19
C HIS A 123 -12.98 -0.17 -3.63
N ALA A 124 -14.06 -0.80 -4.06
CA ALA A 124 -15.36 -0.15 -4.22
C ALA A 124 -16.05 -0.03 -2.85
N PRO A 125 -17.08 0.84 -2.71
CA PRO A 125 -17.80 1.03 -1.45
C PRO A 125 -18.36 -0.28 -0.86
N GLU A 126 -18.87 -1.17 -1.71
CA GLU A 126 -19.39 -2.48 -1.30
C GLU A 126 -18.28 -3.40 -0.77
N GLU A 127 -17.10 -3.35 -1.38
CA GLU A 127 -15.93 -4.11 -0.96
C GLU A 127 -15.39 -3.59 0.38
N MET A 128 -15.44 -2.27 0.62
CA MET A 128 -15.09 -1.67 1.90
C MET A 128 -16.09 -2.04 2.99
N GLN A 129 -17.39 -2.09 2.68
CA GLN A 129 -18.42 -2.51 3.63
C GLN A 129 -18.28 -4.00 3.99
N GLU A 130 -17.99 -4.85 3.00
CA GLU A 130 -17.70 -6.27 3.22
C GLU A 130 -16.48 -6.46 4.13
N LEU A 131 -15.38 -5.75 3.84
CA LEU A 131 -14.16 -5.78 4.65
C LEU A 131 -14.44 -5.36 6.11
N LYS A 132 -15.20 -4.29 6.30
CA LYS A 132 -15.64 -3.81 7.62
C LYS A 132 -16.41 -4.89 8.37
N ASP A 133 -17.39 -5.53 7.71
CA ASP A 133 -18.21 -6.58 8.32
C ASP A 133 -17.36 -7.80 8.71
N ILE A 134 -16.48 -8.26 7.83
CA ILE A 134 -15.56 -9.36 8.13
C ILE A 134 -14.67 -9.02 9.32
N THR A 135 -14.09 -7.81 9.33
CA THR A 135 -13.12 -7.39 10.35
C THR A 135 -13.76 -7.22 11.72
N LEU A 136 -14.88 -6.48 11.80
CA LEU A 136 -15.52 -6.17 13.08
C LEU A 136 -16.23 -7.38 13.72
N ASN A 137 -16.70 -8.32 12.90
CA ASN A 137 -17.31 -9.55 13.39
C ASN A 137 -16.33 -10.73 13.50
N SER A 138 -15.02 -10.48 13.29
CA SER A 138 -13.97 -11.52 13.37
C SER A 138 -14.27 -12.76 12.51
N LYS A 139 -14.86 -12.57 11.33
CA LYS A 139 -15.20 -13.65 10.39
C LYS A 139 -13.98 -14.06 9.56
N PHE A 140 -12.90 -14.42 10.23
CA PHE A 140 -11.63 -14.72 9.59
C PHE A 140 -11.50 -16.18 9.16
N VAL A 141 -10.89 -16.40 8.01
CA VAL A 141 -10.33 -17.72 7.67
C VAL A 141 -8.96 -17.86 8.33
N GLU A 142 -8.56 -19.08 8.62
CA GLU A 142 -7.23 -19.40 9.12
C GLU A 142 -6.44 -20.16 8.06
N GLY A 143 -5.15 -19.90 7.97
CA GLY A 143 -4.27 -20.55 7.01
C GLY A 143 -2.80 -20.25 7.29
N GLU A 144 -1.93 -20.96 6.60
CA GLU A 144 -0.49 -20.76 6.66
C GLU A 144 -0.04 -20.05 5.38
N GLY A 145 0.27 -18.78 5.52
CA GLY A 145 0.85 -17.94 4.47
C GLY A 145 2.35 -17.79 4.62
N SER A 146 2.93 -17.01 3.73
CA SER A 146 4.36 -16.69 3.74
C SER A 146 4.60 -15.31 3.13
N GLU A 147 5.83 -14.83 3.20
CA GLU A 147 6.21 -13.57 2.61
C GLU A 147 7.54 -13.64 1.85
N LYS A 148 7.70 -12.72 0.92
CA LYS A 148 8.94 -12.45 0.21
C LYS A 148 9.15 -10.94 0.12
N GLU A 149 10.33 -10.48 0.50
CA GLU A 149 10.75 -9.10 0.26
C GLU A 149 11.24 -8.94 -1.19
N ILE A 150 10.80 -7.88 -1.85
CA ILE A 150 11.21 -7.48 -3.20
C ILE A 150 12.05 -6.19 -3.08
N SER A 151 13.24 -6.30 -2.55
CA SER A 151 14.10 -5.19 -2.15
C SER A 151 14.52 -4.23 -3.28
N ASN A 152 14.47 -4.66 -4.53
CA ASN A 152 14.85 -3.84 -5.70
C ASN A 152 13.66 -3.22 -6.43
N PHE A 153 12.44 -3.29 -5.89
CA PHE A 153 11.25 -2.88 -6.62
C PHE A 153 11.21 -1.37 -6.91
N GLN A 154 11.79 -0.54 -6.03
CA GLN A 154 11.93 0.89 -6.28
C GLN A 154 12.72 1.19 -7.56
N SER A 155 13.82 0.47 -7.79
CA SER A 155 14.62 0.62 -9.03
C SER A 155 13.84 0.18 -10.25
N ILE A 156 13.13 -0.95 -10.18
CA ILE A 156 12.27 -1.43 -11.27
C ILE A 156 11.24 -0.38 -11.67
N TYR A 157 10.57 0.24 -10.69
CA TYR A 157 9.58 1.28 -10.94
C TYR A 157 10.19 2.56 -11.52
N LYS A 158 11.30 3.05 -10.95
CA LYS A 158 12.03 4.24 -11.45
C LYS A 158 12.49 4.02 -12.89
N ASP A 159 13.11 2.88 -13.18
CA ASP A 159 13.65 2.54 -14.50
C ASP A 159 12.54 2.46 -15.56
N ASP A 160 11.39 1.86 -15.22
CA ASP A 160 10.23 1.80 -16.11
C ASP A 160 9.74 3.21 -16.49
N LEU A 161 9.58 4.09 -15.52
CA LEU A 161 9.16 5.46 -15.75
C LEU A 161 10.19 6.25 -16.57
N ILE A 162 11.47 6.15 -16.24
CA ILE A 162 12.55 6.86 -16.93
C ILE A 162 12.68 6.40 -18.38
N ASN A 163 12.63 5.10 -18.63
CA ASN A 163 12.82 4.54 -19.96
C ASN A 163 11.66 4.85 -20.91
N LYS A 164 10.45 4.97 -20.38
CA LYS A 164 9.24 5.27 -21.19
C LYS A 164 8.99 6.75 -21.44
N ASN A 165 9.61 7.65 -20.68
CA ASN A 165 9.22 9.06 -20.63
C ASN A 165 10.37 10.05 -20.92
N LYS A 166 11.27 9.74 -21.87
CA LYS A 166 12.34 10.67 -22.23
C LYS A 166 11.77 11.96 -22.86
N ILE A 167 12.18 13.11 -22.32
CA ILE A 167 11.84 14.43 -22.86
C ILE A 167 12.94 14.93 -23.78
N GLN A 168 12.55 15.67 -24.85
CA GLN A 168 13.51 16.21 -25.84
C GLN A 168 13.81 17.68 -25.62
N LYS A 169 13.00 18.40 -24.85
CA LYS A 169 13.20 19.82 -24.54
C LYS A 169 13.92 19.99 -23.21
N LYS A 170 14.76 21.00 -23.08
CA LYS A 170 15.30 21.42 -21.79
C LYS A 170 14.16 21.95 -20.93
N ILE A 171 13.89 21.24 -19.84
CA ILE A 171 12.91 21.66 -18.83
C ILE A 171 13.64 21.80 -17.50
N LYS A 172 13.49 22.97 -16.88
CA LYS A 172 13.89 23.21 -15.50
C LYS A 172 12.67 22.99 -14.60
N ALA A 173 12.75 22.04 -13.71
CA ALA A 173 11.68 21.67 -12.77
C ALA A 173 12.09 22.05 -11.34
N VAL A 174 11.24 22.83 -10.68
CA VAL A 174 11.34 23.04 -9.23
C VAL A 174 10.43 22.01 -8.57
N VAL A 175 10.99 21.21 -7.69
CA VAL A 175 10.30 20.09 -7.03
C VAL A 175 10.17 20.37 -5.54
N ALA A 176 8.94 20.60 -5.07
CA ALA A 176 8.60 20.83 -3.68
C ALA A 176 7.66 19.72 -3.21
N CYS A 177 8.19 18.71 -2.54
CA CYS A 177 7.42 17.55 -2.12
C CYS A 177 6.82 17.67 -0.71
N GLY A 178 7.07 18.78 -0.01
CA GLY A 178 6.50 19.06 1.31
C GLY A 178 6.76 17.95 2.35
N ASN A 179 7.97 17.41 2.38
CA ASN A 179 8.38 16.27 3.22
C ASN A 179 7.56 14.98 2.98
N GLY A 180 6.85 14.88 1.86
CA GLY A 180 6.10 13.68 1.48
C GLY A 180 6.99 12.60 0.87
N THR A 181 6.47 11.37 0.82
CA THR A 181 7.15 10.19 0.24
C THR A 181 7.67 10.42 -1.19
N ALA A 182 7.00 11.28 -1.96
CA ALA A 182 7.40 11.60 -3.33
C ALA A 182 8.81 12.22 -3.43
N GLY A 183 9.31 12.86 -2.37
CA GLY A 183 10.67 13.43 -2.33
C GLY A 183 11.77 12.40 -2.56
N ILE A 184 11.52 11.13 -2.24
CA ILE A 184 12.49 10.04 -2.45
C ILE A 184 12.50 9.56 -3.91
N PHE A 185 11.45 9.81 -4.67
CA PHE A 185 11.27 9.25 -6.02
C PHE A 185 11.30 10.33 -7.13
N ALA A 186 10.55 11.40 -6.93
CA ALA A 186 10.28 12.36 -7.99
C ALA A 186 11.54 13.08 -8.53
N PRO A 187 12.49 13.55 -7.70
CA PRO A 187 13.69 14.21 -8.21
C PRO A 187 14.50 13.31 -9.13
N ASP A 188 14.75 12.08 -8.73
CA ASP A 188 15.52 11.11 -9.52
C ASP A 188 14.85 10.77 -10.85
N ILE A 189 13.54 10.56 -10.82
CA ILE A 189 12.75 10.23 -12.02
C ILE A 189 12.79 11.42 -12.98
N LEU A 190 12.59 12.64 -12.49
CA LEU A 190 12.62 13.86 -13.33
C LEU A 190 14.00 14.08 -13.96
N ARG A 191 15.09 13.90 -13.19
CA ARG A 191 16.46 13.93 -13.76
C ARG A 191 16.64 12.84 -14.80
N GLY A 192 16.19 11.63 -14.50
CA GLY A 192 16.30 10.47 -15.39
C GLY A 192 15.59 10.66 -16.73
N ILE A 193 14.45 11.36 -16.77
CA ILE A 193 13.74 11.66 -18.03
C ILE A 193 14.32 12.87 -18.78
N GLY A 194 15.24 13.64 -18.18
CA GLY A 194 15.98 14.73 -18.84
C GLY A 194 15.71 16.14 -18.30
N CYS A 195 15.06 16.29 -17.12
CA CYS A 195 14.88 17.60 -16.49
C CYS A 195 16.16 18.06 -15.76
N GLU A 196 16.39 19.38 -15.76
CA GLU A 196 17.21 20.04 -14.73
C GLU A 196 16.34 20.23 -13.49
N VAL A 197 16.72 19.61 -12.36
CA VAL A 197 15.88 19.59 -11.15
C VAL A 197 16.49 20.45 -10.05
N ILE A 198 15.66 21.35 -9.49
CA ILE A 198 15.92 22.09 -8.26
C ILE A 198 14.97 21.55 -7.20
N GLU A 199 15.51 20.98 -6.13
CA GLU A 199 14.72 20.49 -5.00
C GLU A 199 14.52 21.63 -4.00
N LEU A 200 13.28 21.76 -3.51
CA LEU A 200 12.92 22.62 -2.39
C LEU A 200 12.40 21.73 -1.25
N ASP A 201 12.89 21.98 -0.03
CA ASP A 201 12.50 21.32 1.22
C ASP A 201 11.10 21.79 1.69
#